data_52d4802b9b706b3e904cb07c02e092d0
#
_entry.id   52d4802b9b706b3e904cb07c02e092d0
#
_cell.length_a   1.000
_cell.length_b   1.000
_cell.length_c   1.000
_cell.angle_alpha   90.00
_cell.angle_beta   90.00
_cell.angle_gamma   90.00
#
_symmetry.space_group_name_H-M   'P 1'
#
loop_
_entity.id
_entity.type
_entity.pdbx_description
1 polymer ?
#
loop_
_entity_poly.entity_id
_entity_poly.type
_entity_poly.pdbx_seq_one_letter_code
_entity_poly.pdbx_strand_id
1 'polypeptide(L)'
;MEYAQQIFGDFFGSEWGPALFVLTKNALLIVAIILPLMLAVAYLTFAERKIIAFMQMRVGPNRVTFFGIPWLGGWAQPIADAVKAVMKEIIIPSGANKFLFVLAPVLTFAPALAAWAVVPFSPEVVLADINAGLLYILAMTSMGVYGVIIAGWASNSKYAFLGAMRSAAQVVSYELAMGFALVCVLMMSQSLNLGDIVKGQQGGSFINWYLFPLFPMFLVYFISGVAETNRAPFDVAEGESEIVAGFHVEYSGMAFTVFFLAEYSNMILVATLASLIFLGGWLPPVDIAPFTMVPGFIWLLLKISFLLFCFLWFRATFPRYRYDQIMRLGWKVFIPITLVWILLLGLVMQLPLSFRNAFPLNLWFH
;
A
#
# COMPACT_ATOMS: atom_id res chain seq x y z
N MET A 1 15.40 -21.34 19.23
CA MET A 1 13.95 -21.26 19.49
C MET A 1 13.53 -22.16 20.65
N GLU A 2 13.90 -23.42 20.64
CA GLU A 2 13.60 -24.38 21.72
C GLU A 2 14.10 -23.94 23.10
N TYR A 3 15.32 -23.42 23.20
CA TYR A 3 15.89 -22.91 24.44
C TYR A 3 15.10 -21.75 25.06
N ALA A 4 14.63 -20.81 24.25
CA ALA A 4 13.80 -19.71 24.73
C ALA A 4 12.40 -20.19 25.17
N GLN A 5 11.83 -21.17 24.48
CA GLN A 5 10.56 -21.79 24.87
C GLN A 5 10.68 -22.56 26.18
N GLN A 6 11.82 -23.17 26.43
CA GLN A 6 12.14 -23.89 27.68
C GLN A 6 12.23 -22.92 28.87
N ILE A 7 12.92 -21.79 28.70
CA ILE A 7 13.00 -20.74 29.73
C ILE A 7 11.60 -20.19 30.09
N PHE A 8 10.73 -19.98 29.09
CA PHE A 8 9.36 -19.54 29.35
C PHE A 8 8.53 -20.62 30.08
N GLY A 9 8.74 -21.90 29.74
CA GLY A 9 8.13 -23.04 30.46
C GLY A 9 8.55 -23.12 31.92
N ASP A 10 9.82 -22.91 32.21
CA ASP A 10 10.37 -22.94 33.55
C ASP A 10 9.89 -21.75 34.43
N PHE A 11 9.65 -20.59 33.80
CA PHE A 11 9.22 -19.37 34.51
C PHE A 11 7.71 -19.28 34.74
N PHE A 12 6.88 -19.68 33.76
CA PHE A 12 5.43 -19.51 33.77
C PHE A 12 4.66 -20.83 33.92
N GLY A 13 5.36 -21.96 34.09
CA GLY A 13 4.78 -23.30 34.18
C GLY A 13 4.51 -23.95 32.84
N SER A 14 4.41 -25.29 32.88
CA SER A 14 4.30 -26.13 31.66
C SER A 14 3.01 -25.91 30.84
N GLU A 15 1.95 -25.42 31.47
CA GLU A 15 0.68 -25.16 30.77
C GLU A 15 0.63 -23.81 30.05
N TRP A 16 1.15 -22.73 30.67
CA TRP A 16 1.07 -21.36 30.15
C TRP A 16 2.34 -20.90 29.41
N GLY A 17 3.49 -21.49 29.72
CA GLY A 17 4.79 -21.10 29.15
C GLY A 17 4.81 -21.11 27.63
N PRO A 18 4.38 -22.19 26.94
CA PRO A 18 4.35 -22.24 25.48
C PRO A 18 3.41 -21.23 24.84
N ALA A 19 2.23 -21.01 25.43
CA ALA A 19 1.26 -20.03 24.91
C ALA A 19 1.76 -18.60 25.05
N LEU A 20 2.35 -18.23 26.20
CA LEU A 20 2.95 -16.92 26.44
C LEU A 20 4.16 -16.68 25.53
N PHE A 21 4.98 -17.70 25.29
CA PHE A 21 6.09 -17.61 24.33
C PHE A 21 5.61 -17.29 22.91
N VAL A 22 4.59 -17.98 22.43
CA VAL A 22 4.00 -17.72 21.11
C VAL A 22 3.42 -16.31 21.02
N LEU A 23 2.69 -15.87 22.05
CA LEU A 23 2.14 -14.52 22.12
C LEU A 23 3.23 -13.45 22.11
N THR A 24 4.27 -13.59 22.95
CA THR A 24 5.37 -12.61 23.01
C THR A 24 6.18 -12.59 21.71
N LYS A 25 6.45 -13.75 21.11
CA LYS A 25 7.10 -13.84 19.79
C LYS A 25 6.32 -13.11 18.72
N ASN A 26 5.01 -13.38 18.62
CA ASN A 26 4.16 -12.74 17.61
C ASN A 26 4.03 -11.23 17.85
N ALA A 27 3.92 -10.80 19.12
CA ALA A 27 3.91 -9.39 19.47
C ALA A 27 5.21 -8.68 19.05
N LEU A 28 6.37 -9.30 19.28
CA LEU A 28 7.66 -8.76 18.86
C LEU A 28 7.78 -8.68 17.33
N LEU A 29 7.31 -9.69 16.60
CA LEU A 29 7.28 -9.67 15.12
C LEU A 29 6.37 -8.58 14.58
N ILE A 30 5.19 -8.38 15.18
CA ILE A 30 4.28 -7.29 14.82
C ILE A 30 4.96 -5.93 15.03
N VAL A 31 5.59 -5.72 16.18
CA VAL A 31 6.33 -4.47 16.46
C VAL A 31 7.49 -4.29 15.49
N ALA A 32 8.21 -5.36 15.15
CA ALA A 32 9.33 -5.34 14.20
C ALA A 32 8.88 -4.96 12.76
N ILE A 33 7.63 -5.19 12.39
CA ILE A 33 7.07 -4.76 11.10
C ILE A 33 6.48 -3.36 11.20
N ILE A 34 5.65 -3.09 12.22
CA ILE A 34 4.92 -1.83 12.34
C ILE A 34 5.87 -0.65 12.60
N LEU A 35 6.89 -0.81 13.43
CA LEU A 35 7.78 0.29 13.81
C LEU A 35 8.59 0.83 12.59
N PRO A 36 9.26 -0.01 11.77
CA PRO A 36 9.90 0.46 10.55
C PRO A 36 8.90 1.02 9.53
N LEU A 37 7.69 0.44 9.44
CA LEU A 37 6.63 0.94 8.56
C LEU A 37 6.22 2.35 8.97
N MET A 38 5.95 2.60 10.25
CA MET A 38 5.59 3.93 10.76
C MET A 38 6.71 4.95 10.55
N LEU A 39 7.95 4.52 10.71
CA LEU A 39 9.12 5.33 10.39
C LEU A 39 9.17 5.65 8.89
N ALA A 40 8.95 4.65 8.03
CA ALA A 40 8.91 4.85 6.58
C ALA A 40 7.79 5.81 6.16
N VAL A 41 6.60 5.68 6.75
CA VAL A 41 5.46 6.61 6.54
C VAL A 41 5.85 8.03 6.92
N ALA A 42 6.46 8.23 8.10
CA ALA A 42 6.90 9.54 8.56
C ALA A 42 7.95 10.16 7.62
N TYR A 43 8.96 9.39 7.22
CA TYR A 43 9.98 9.88 6.29
C TYR A 43 9.49 10.02 4.85
N LEU A 44 8.45 9.29 4.45
CA LEU A 44 7.84 9.46 3.14
C LEU A 44 7.18 10.83 3.00
N THR A 45 6.56 11.37 4.06
CA THR A 45 6.03 12.74 4.06
C THR A 45 7.12 13.79 3.85
N PHE A 46 8.28 13.57 4.47
CA PHE A 46 9.45 14.42 4.27
C PHE A 46 10.01 14.29 2.85
N ALA A 47 10.18 13.07 2.35
CA ALA A 47 10.66 12.78 1.00
C ALA A 47 9.75 13.44 -0.05
N GLU A 48 8.43 13.34 0.12
CA GLU A 48 7.46 13.98 -0.76
C GLU A 48 7.67 15.48 -0.85
N ARG A 49 7.71 16.17 0.31
CA ARG A 49 7.94 17.63 0.35
C ARG A 49 9.28 18.00 -0.28
N LYS A 50 10.31 17.18 -0.10
CA LYS A 50 11.67 17.44 -0.63
C LYS A 50 11.74 17.20 -2.14
N ILE A 51 11.22 16.09 -2.63
CA ILE A 51 11.22 15.71 -4.05
C ILE A 51 10.39 16.71 -4.87
N ILE A 52 9.15 17.02 -4.41
CA ILE A 52 8.30 18.01 -5.08
C ILE A 52 8.97 19.40 -5.11
N ALA A 53 9.62 19.80 -4.01
CA ALA A 53 10.34 21.06 -3.97
C ALA A 53 11.49 21.10 -5.00
N PHE A 54 12.27 20.03 -5.11
CA PHE A 54 13.33 19.94 -6.12
C PHE A 54 12.79 19.99 -7.55
N MET A 55 11.67 19.30 -7.83
CA MET A 55 11.00 19.39 -9.14
C MET A 55 10.51 20.81 -9.44
N GLN A 56 10.18 21.58 -8.41
CA GLN A 56 9.75 22.99 -8.51
C GLN A 56 10.91 24.00 -8.35
N MET A 57 12.15 23.53 -8.43
CA MET A 57 13.36 24.37 -8.24
C MET A 57 13.41 25.06 -6.87
N ARG A 58 12.90 24.42 -5.82
CA ARG A 58 12.90 24.91 -4.42
C ARG A 58 13.65 23.94 -3.52
N VAL A 59 14.18 24.44 -2.39
CA VAL A 59 14.97 23.61 -1.45
C VAL A 59 14.12 22.68 -0.59
N GLY A 60 12.84 23.00 -0.36
CA GLY A 60 11.96 22.24 0.54
C GLY A 60 12.33 22.40 2.03
N PRO A 61 11.87 21.50 2.92
CA PRO A 61 12.17 21.55 4.35
C PRO A 61 13.68 21.48 4.61
N ASN A 62 14.25 22.48 5.28
CA ASN A 62 15.70 22.58 5.51
C ASN A 62 16.10 23.15 6.88
N ARG A 63 15.15 23.64 7.70
CA ARG A 63 15.45 24.35 8.94
C ARG A 63 15.50 23.45 10.17
N VAL A 64 14.64 22.45 10.25
CA VAL A 64 14.54 21.54 11.41
C VAL A 64 15.58 20.45 11.24
N THR A 65 16.66 20.49 12.02
CA THR A 65 17.80 19.58 11.94
C THR A 65 17.99 18.84 13.25
N PHE A 66 18.58 17.63 13.20
CA PHE A 66 19.07 16.96 14.41
C PHE A 66 20.36 17.63 14.89
N PHE A 67 20.42 17.96 16.17
CA PHE A 67 21.63 18.50 16.83
C PHE A 67 22.28 19.70 16.14
N GLY A 68 21.52 20.48 15.35
CA GLY A 68 22.07 21.66 14.67
C GLY A 68 23.02 21.37 13.51
N ILE A 69 23.05 20.14 12.99
CA ILE A 69 23.93 19.73 11.89
C ILE A 69 23.37 20.27 10.55
N PRO A 70 24.04 21.22 9.88
CA PRO A 70 23.46 21.93 8.72
C PRO A 70 23.17 21.06 7.50
N TRP A 71 23.97 20.00 7.26
CA TRP A 71 23.82 19.14 6.09
C TRP A 71 22.72 18.08 6.24
N LEU A 72 22.21 17.84 7.48
CA LEU A 72 21.01 17.07 7.76
C LEU A 72 19.72 17.93 7.73
N GLY A 73 19.71 18.98 6.91
CA GLY A 73 18.61 19.95 6.86
C GLY A 73 17.26 19.33 6.56
N GLY A 74 16.32 19.48 7.51
CA GLY A 74 14.95 19.01 7.39
C GLY A 74 14.68 17.59 7.89
N TRP A 75 15.68 16.79 8.23
CA TRP A 75 15.50 15.39 8.64
C TRP A 75 14.70 15.22 9.95
N ALA A 76 14.71 16.20 10.83
CA ALA A 76 13.90 16.19 12.04
C ALA A 76 12.46 16.70 11.83
N GLN A 77 12.10 17.12 10.62
CA GLN A 77 10.76 17.62 10.31
C GLN A 77 9.63 16.61 10.61
N PRO A 78 9.73 15.31 10.28
CA PRO A 78 8.69 14.35 10.61
C PRO A 78 8.43 14.23 12.12
N ILE A 79 9.48 14.33 12.93
CA ILE A 79 9.34 14.28 14.39
C ILE A 79 8.64 15.54 14.90
N ALA A 80 9.02 16.71 14.38
CA ALA A 80 8.37 17.97 14.75
C ALA A 80 6.88 17.96 14.38
N ASP A 81 6.53 17.43 13.19
CA ASP A 81 5.15 17.29 12.73
C ASP A 81 4.37 16.28 13.62
N ALA A 82 4.99 15.18 14.03
CA ALA A 82 4.39 14.19 14.96
C ALA A 82 4.14 14.80 16.35
N VAL A 83 5.13 15.48 16.93
CA VAL A 83 4.98 16.16 18.22
C VAL A 83 3.88 17.20 18.17
N LYS A 84 3.84 18.02 17.10
CA LYS A 84 2.76 18.99 16.89
C LYS A 84 1.39 18.33 16.86
N ALA A 85 1.24 17.18 16.17
CA ALA A 85 -0.04 16.48 16.05
C ALA A 85 -0.52 15.93 17.40
N VAL A 86 0.42 15.39 18.22
CA VAL A 86 0.11 14.87 19.57
C VAL A 86 -0.27 15.98 20.53
N MET A 87 0.44 17.13 20.47
CA MET A 87 0.21 18.26 21.36
C MET A 87 -1.03 19.09 21.01
N LYS A 88 -1.57 18.92 19.80
CA LYS A 88 -2.75 19.66 19.33
C LYS A 88 -4.03 19.05 19.90
N GLU A 89 -4.93 19.89 20.41
CA GLU A 89 -6.23 19.50 20.93
C GLU A 89 -7.11 18.85 19.86
N ILE A 90 -7.80 17.76 20.25
CA ILE A 90 -8.81 17.10 19.42
C ILE A 90 -10.16 17.79 19.68
N ILE A 91 -10.66 18.49 18.67
CA ILE A 91 -11.94 19.19 18.74
C ILE A 91 -13.01 18.30 18.11
N ILE A 92 -14.09 18.05 18.86
CA ILE A 92 -15.26 17.31 18.38
C ILE A 92 -16.42 18.28 18.23
N PRO A 93 -17.00 18.45 17.04
CA PRO A 93 -18.15 19.33 16.81
C PRO A 93 -19.33 18.95 17.71
N SER A 94 -20.08 19.94 18.19
CA SER A 94 -21.20 19.71 19.10
C SER A 94 -22.34 18.87 18.51
N GLY A 95 -22.51 18.96 17.18
CA GLY A 95 -23.52 18.17 16.44
C GLY A 95 -23.02 16.79 15.98
N ALA A 96 -21.76 16.44 16.23
CA ALA A 96 -21.18 15.17 15.78
C ALA A 96 -21.53 14.00 16.73
N ASN A 97 -21.65 12.79 16.17
CA ASN A 97 -21.73 11.57 16.97
C ASN A 97 -20.34 11.21 17.49
N LYS A 98 -20.10 11.45 18.79
CA LYS A 98 -18.76 11.30 19.42
C LYS A 98 -18.18 9.91 19.27
N PHE A 99 -18.98 8.86 19.42
CA PHE A 99 -18.50 7.48 19.33
C PHE A 99 -18.03 7.15 17.91
N LEU A 100 -18.85 7.42 16.89
CA LEU A 100 -18.51 7.15 15.50
C LEU A 100 -17.38 8.06 15.02
N PHE A 101 -17.32 9.30 15.51
CA PHE A 101 -16.26 10.24 15.17
C PHE A 101 -14.87 9.75 15.60
N VAL A 102 -14.76 9.18 16.80
CA VAL A 102 -13.50 8.60 17.30
C VAL A 102 -13.22 7.22 16.68
N LEU A 103 -14.24 6.45 16.34
CA LEU A 103 -14.09 5.12 15.74
C LEU A 103 -13.61 5.19 14.29
N ALA A 104 -14.00 6.20 13.52
CA ALA A 104 -13.69 6.29 12.09
C ALA A 104 -12.19 6.28 11.75
N PRO A 105 -11.30 7.07 12.40
CA PRO A 105 -9.86 6.97 12.17
C PRO A 105 -9.30 5.57 12.47
N VAL A 106 -9.80 4.91 13.51
CA VAL A 106 -9.38 3.55 13.88
C VAL A 106 -9.78 2.54 12.80
N LEU A 107 -10.99 2.64 12.26
CA LEU A 107 -11.48 1.78 11.18
C LEU A 107 -10.72 1.98 9.86
N THR A 108 -10.15 3.14 9.63
CA THR A 108 -9.31 3.38 8.46
C THR A 108 -7.89 2.86 8.67
N PHE A 109 -7.32 3.07 9.85
CA PHE A 109 -5.91 2.79 10.11
C PHE A 109 -5.65 1.33 10.50
N ALA A 110 -6.52 0.70 11.31
CA ALA A 110 -6.31 -0.68 11.76
C ALA A 110 -6.26 -1.69 10.60
N PRO A 111 -7.16 -1.66 9.59
CA PRO A 111 -7.04 -2.54 8.43
C PRO A 111 -5.78 -2.27 7.59
N ALA A 112 -5.37 -1.00 7.44
CA ALA A 112 -4.15 -0.64 6.73
C ALA A 112 -2.89 -1.25 7.36
N LEU A 113 -2.84 -1.35 8.69
CA LEU A 113 -1.77 -2.07 9.38
C LEU A 113 -1.94 -3.59 9.32
N ALA A 114 -3.17 -4.10 9.45
CA ALA A 114 -3.45 -5.54 9.43
C ALA A 114 -3.07 -6.19 8.09
N ALA A 115 -3.21 -5.49 6.98
CA ALA A 115 -2.82 -5.98 5.66
C ALA A 115 -1.34 -6.40 5.59
N TRP A 116 -0.46 -5.80 6.39
CA TRP A 116 0.97 -6.13 6.44
C TRP A 116 1.28 -7.50 7.05
N ALA A 117 0.32 -8.14 7.71
CA ALA A 117 0.53 -9.45 8.34
C ALA A 117 0.86 -10.56 7.33
N VAL A 118 0.38 -10.46 6.09
CA VAL A 118 0.57 -11.47 5.05
C VAL A 118 1.59 -11.08 3.98
N VAL A 119 2.18 -9.89 4.09
CA VAL A 119 3.19 -9.41 3.14
C VAL A 119 4.53 -10.10 3.39
N PRO A 120 5.06 -10.89 2.44
CA PRO A 120 6.36 -11.51 2.58
C PRO A 120 7.48 -10.52 2.24
N PHE A 121 8.44 -10.36 3.14
CA PHE A 121 9.64 -9.54 2.92
C PHE A 121 10.81 -10.33 2.33
N SER A 122 10.81 -11.64 2.56
CA SER A 122 11.75 -12.61 2.00
C SER A 122 11.08 -13.98 1.96
N PRO A 123 11.68 -15.02 1.33
CA PRO A 123 11.12 -16.36 1.30
C PRO A 123 10.79 -16.95 2.67
N GLU A 124 11.51 -16.52 3.72
CA GLU A 124 11.39 -17.04 5.08
C GLU A 124 10.75 -16.07 6.06
N VAL A 125 10.68 -14.77 5.70
CA VAL A 125 10.22 -13.71 6.60
C VAL A 125 8.83 -13.26 6.19
N VAL A 126 7.83 -13.91 6.75
CA VAL A 126 6.41 -13.54 6.69
C VAL A 126 5.80 -13.72 8.07
N LEU A 127 4.90 -12.85 8.49
CA LEU A 127 4.27 -12.96 9.82
C LEU A 127 3.21 -14.06 9.81
N ALA A 128 2.36 -14.07 8.78
CA ALA A 128 1.30 -15.06 8.60
C ALA A 128 1.31 -15.55 7.15
N ASP A 129 1.79 -16.77 6.93
CA ASP A 129 1.75 -17.43 5.62
C ASP A 129 0.37 -18.07 5.41
N ILE A 130 -0.49 -17.38 4.69
CA ILE A 130 -1.87 -17.82 4.43
C ILE A 130 -2.03 -18.07 2.93
N ASN A 131 -2.59 -19.22 2.55
CA ASN A 131 -2.84 -19.57 1.16
C ASN A 131 -3.75 -18.57 0.42
N ALA A 132 -4.57 -17.80 1.14
CA ALA A 132 -5.43 -16.75 0.61
C ALA A 132 -4.90 -15.33 0.91
N GLY A 133 -3.57 -15.13 0.97
CA GLY A 133 -2.95 -13.88 1.38
C GLY A 133 -3.37 -12.67 0.56
N LEU A 134 -3.46 -12.81 -0.76
CA LEU A 134 -3.91 -11.72 -1.63
C LEU A 134 -5.36 -11.32 -1.37
N LEU A 135 -6.24 -12.30 -1.16
CA LEU A 135 -7.65 -12.05 -0.85
C LEU A 135 -7.81 -11.35 0.51
N TYR A 136 -6.99 -11.74 1.49
CA TYR A 136 -6.96 -11.09 2.80
C TYR A 136 -6.59 -9.60 2.69
N ILE A 137 -5.59 -9.26 1.90
CA ILE A 137 -5.19 -7.86 1.70
C ILE A 137 -6.33 -7.05 1.06
N LEU A 138 -6.95 -7.57 -0.01
CA LEU A 138 -8.08 -6.91 -0.64
C LEU A 138 -9.26 -6.70 0.34
N ALA A 139 -9.54 -7.67 1.20
CA ALA A 139 -10.58 -7.53 2.22
C ALA A 139 -10.22 -6.44 3.25
N MET A 140 -8.95 -6.34 3.65
CA MET A 140 -8.50 -5.31 4.60
C MET A 140 -8.54 -3.91 3.99
N THR A 141 -8.09 -3.74 2.73
CA THR A 141 -8.16 -2.43 2.05
C THR A 141 -9.59 -1.97 1.89
N SER A 142 -10.50 -2.86 1.48
CA SER A 142 -11.95 -2.57 1.38
C SER A 142 -12.57 -2.11 2.71
N MET A 143 -12.13 -2.67 3.83
CA MET A 143 -12.62 -2.24 5.14
C MET A 143 -12.24 -0.79 5.48
N GLY A 144 -11.11 -0.30 4.98
CA GLY A 144 -10.66 1.08 5.17
C GLY A 144 -11.66 2.13 4.66
N VAL A 145 -12.40 1.80 3.59
CA VAL A 145 -13.41 2.70 3.00
C VAL A 145 -14.54 3.03 3.97
N TYR A 146 -14.95 2.06 4.80
CA TYR A 146 -15.99 2.29 5.81
C TYR A 146 -15.56 3.36 6.83
N GLY A 147 -14.27 3.42 7.17
CA GLY A 147 -13.73 4.46 8.04
C GLY A 147 -13.95 5.87 7.45
N VAL A 148 -13.71 6.04 6.15
CA VAL A 148 -13.93 7.31 5.44
C VAL A 148 -15.42 7.68 5.39
N ILE A 149 -16.31 6.72 5.09
CA ILE A 149 -17.77 6.95 5.05
C ILE A 149 -18.26 7.37 6.43
N ILE A 150 -17.87 6.64 7.47
CA ILE A 150 -18.29 6.92 8.85
C ILE A 150 -17.74 8.28 9.31
N ALA A 151 -16.51 8.64 8.93
CA ALA A 151 -15.93 9.94 9.26
C ALA A 151 -16.76 11.11 8.75
N GLY A 152 -17.16 11.06 7.46
CA GLY A 152 -18.01 12.10 6.87
C GLY A 152 -19.41 12.13 7.48
N TRP A 153 -19.98 10.96 7.77
CA TRP A 153 -21.32 10.89 8.37
C TRP A 153 -21.34 11.35 9.82
N ALA A 154 -20.38 10.89 10.63
CA ALA A 154 -20.29 11.22 12.05
C ALA A 154 -20.05 12.71 12.31
N SER A 155 -19.40 13.40 11.39
CA SER A 155 -19.10 14.84 11.46
C SER A 155 -20.33 15.74 11.41
N ASN A 156 -21.47 15.22 10.91
CA ASN A 156 -22.73 15.99 10.71
C ASN A 156 -22.52 17.29 9.92
N SER A 157 -21.59 17.32 9.00
CA SER A 157 -21.26 18.43 8.12
C SER A 157 -21.60 18.08 6.67
N LYS A 158 -22.23 18.99 5.94
CA LYS A 158 -22.63 18.77 4.54
C LYS A 158 -21.42 18.52 3.63
N TYR A 159 -20.35 19.28 3.85
CA TYR A 159 -19.13 19.16 3.06
C TYR A 159 -18.38 17.86 3.37
N ALA A 160 -18.26 17.50 4.64
CA ALA A 160 -17.63 16.24 5.05
C ALA A 160 -18.38 15.04 4.49
N PHE A 161 -19.71 15.03 4.53
CA PHE A 161 -20.53 13.95 3.97
C PHE A 161 -20.39 13.83 2.45
N LEU A 162 -20.44 14.94 1.72
CA LEU A 162 -20.25 14.94 0.27
C LEU A 162 -18.83 14.46 -0.13
N GLY A 163 -17.80 14.88 0.61
CA GLY A 163 -16.42 14.42 0.41
C GLY A 163 -16.28 12.92 0.65
N ALA A 164 -16.84 12.41 1.74
CA ALA A 164 -16.85 10.98 2.05
C ALA A 164 -17.55 10.13 0.97
N MET A 165 -18.70 10.56 0.48
CA MET A 165 -19.44 9.83 -0.57
C MET A 165 -18.68 9.82 -1.90
N ARG A 166 -18.02 10.93 -2.26
CA ARG A 166 -17.18 10.99 -3.45
C ARG A 166 -15.96 10.09 -3.33
N SER A 167 -15.28 10.12 -2.18
CA SER A 167 -14.14 9.24 -1.89
C SER A 167 -14.53 7.77 -1.95
N ALA A 168 -15.62 7.39 -1.28
CA ALA A 168 -16.11 6.01 -1.28
C ALA A 168 -16.45 5.52 -2.70
N ALA A 169 -17.14 6.32 -3.50
CA ALA A 169 -17.46 5.96 -4.87
C ALA A 169 -16.20 5.81 -5.74
N GLN A 170 -15.20 6.66 -5.55
CA GLN A 170 -13.91 6.56 -6.22
C GLN A 170 -13.20 5.26 -5.83
N VAL A 171 -12.96 5.02 -4.54
CA VAL A 171 -12.21 3.87 -4.05
C VAL A 171 -12.86 2.56 -4.51
N VAL A 172 -14.18 2.39 -4.32
CA VAL A 172 -14.90 1.18 -4.76
C VAL A 172 -14.77 0.93 -6.26
N SER A 173 -14.85 2.00 -7.09
CA SER A 173 -14.73 1.87 -8.54
C SER A 173 -13.34 1.41 -8.98
N TYR A 174 -12.29 1.95 -8.36
CA TYR A 174 -10.90 1.60 -8.69
C TYR A 174 -10.46 0.28 -8.07
N GLU A 175 -11.00 -0.09 -6.92
CA GLU A 175 -10.79 -1.38 -6.28
C GLU A 175 -11.30 -2.53 -7.17
N LEU A 176 -12.45 -2.38 -7.81
CA LEU A 176 -12.95 -3.35 -8.80
C LEU A 176 -11.99 -3.51 -9.99
N ALA A 177 -11.50 -2.40 -10.56
CA ALA A 177 -10.54 -2.45 -11.67
C ALA A 177 -9.22 -3.10 -11.24
N MET A 178 -8.73 -2.79 -10.05
CA MET A 178 -7.53 -3.38 -9.47
C MET A 178 -7.72 -4.87 -9.19
N GLY A 179 -8.88 -5.26 -8.66
CA GLY A 179 -9.22 -6.66 -8.42
C GLY A 179 -9.19 -7.49 -9.71
N PHE A 180 -9.76 -7.00 -10.81
CA PHE A 180 -9.69 -7.68 -12.11
C PHE A 180 -8.26 -7.76 -12.66
N ALA A 181 -7.43 -6.72 -12.48
CA ALA A 181 -6.01 -6.79 -12.85
C ALA A 181 -5.27 -7.88 -12.05
N LEU A 182 -5.59 -8.03 -10.77
CA LEU A 182 -5.03 -9.09 -9.92
C LEU A 182 -5.52 -10.49 -10.33
N VAL A 183 -6.76 -10.63 -10.80
CA VAL A 183 -7.25 -11.92 -11.34
C VAL A 183 -6.37 -12.39 -12.49
N CYS A 184 -5.90 -11.51 -13.37
CA CYS A 184 -4.95 -11.88 -14.44
C CYS A 184 -3.65 -12.48 -13.89
N VAL A 185 -3.14 -11.93 -12.79
CA VAL A 185 -1.95 -12.48 -12.13
C VAL A 185 -2.24 -13.84 -11.50
N LEU A 186 -3.40 -13.99 -10.85
CA LEU A 186 -3.82 -15.27 -10.27
C LEU A 186 -3.99 -16.38 -11.31
N MET A 187 -4.48 -16.03 -12.49
CA MET A 187 -4.56 -16.97 -13.61
C MET A 187 -3.18 -17.49 -14.02
N MET A 188 -2.15 -16.62 -14.00
CA MET A 188 -0.78 -17.01 -14.37
C MET A 188 -0.07 -17.77 -13.25
N SER A 189 -0.19 -17.31 -12.01
CA SER A 189 0.51 -17.90 -10.86
C SER A 189 -0.18 -19.16 -10.30
N GLN A 190 -1.48 -19.34 -10.57
CA GLN A 190 -2.33 -20.39 -10.02
C GLN A 190 -2.30 -20.50 -8.49
N SER A 191 -1.90 -19.44 -7.80
CA SER A 191 -1.82 -19.37 -6.34
C SER A 191 -2.29 -18.02 -5.82
N LEU A 192 -2.96 -18.02 -4.66
CA LEU A 192 -3.36 -16.83 -3.92
C LEU A 192 -2.31 -16.43 -2.87
N ASN A 193 -1.29 -17.27 -2.67
CA ASN A 193 -0.19 -17.02 -1.75
C ASN A 193 0.83 -16.07 -2.40
N LEU A 194 1.14 -14.95 -1.73
CA LEU A 194 2.07 -13.96 -2.24
C LEU A 194 3.50 -14.50 -2.40
N GLY A 195 3.93 -15.40 -1.52
CA GLY A 195 5.24 -16.04 -1.63
C GLY A 195 5.37 -16.91 -2.88
N ASP A 196 4.33 -17.66 -3.21
CA ASP A 196 4.31 -18.54 -4.38
C ASP A 196 4.18 -17.72 -5.69
N ILE A 197 3.45 -16.59 -5.66
CA ILE A 197 3.40 -15.67 -6.80
C ILE A 197 4.79 -15.13 -7.13
N VAL A 198 5.60 -14.80 -6.14
CA VAL A 198 6.99 -14.36 -6.36
C VAL A 198 7.87 -15.52 -6.84
N LYS A 199 7.73 -16.73 -6.26
CA LYS A 199 8.47 -17.93 -6.71
C LYS A 199 8.14 -18.28 -8.16
N GLY A 200 6.88 -18.12 -8.59
CA GLY A 200 6.47 -18.33 -9.98
C GLY A 200 7.13 -17.40 -11.00
N GLN A 201 7.75 -16.30 -10.56
CA GLN A 201 8.50 -15.37 -11.40
C GLN A 201 10.01 -15.69 -11.46
N GLN A 202 10.48 -16.77 -10.80
CA GLN A 202 11.86 -17.20 -10.86
C GLN A 202 12.19 -17.74 -12.25
N GLY A 203 13.28 -17.28 -12.85
CA GLY A 203 13.68 -17.74 -14.19
C GLY A 203 14.99 -17.13 -14.68
N GLY A 204 15.77 -16.55 -13.77
CA GLY A 204 17.13 -16.08 -14.07
C GLY A 204 17.24 -14.70 -14.72
N SER A 205 16.14 -14.11 -15.17
CA SER A 205 16.14 -12.76 -15.74
C SER A 205 14.83 -12.00 -15.49
N PHE A 206 14.92 -10.67 -15.55
CA PHE A 206 13.76 -9.78 -15.40
C PHE A 206 12.68 -10.02 -16.47
N ILE A 207 13.00 -10.67 -17.60
CA ILE A 207 12.05 -11.00 -18.67
C ILE A 207 10.98 -11.98 -18.16
N ASN A 208 11.31 -12.83 -17.19
CA ASN A 208 10.38 -13.80 -16.61
C ASN A 208 9.36 -13.18 -15.63
N TRP A 209 9.53 -11.91 -15.28
CA TRP A 209 8.60 -11.23 -14.40
C TRP A 209 7.24 -11.05 -15.08
N TYR A 210 6.18 -11.13 -14.32
CA TYR A 210 4.81 -10.94 -14.80
C TYR A 210 4.56 -9.53 -15.36
N LEU A 211 5.47 -8.60 -15.16
CA LEU A 211 5.42 -7.27 -15.76
C LEU A 211 5.28 -7.32 -17.28
N PHE A 212 6.03 -8.20 -17.97
CA PHE A 212 6.04 -8.23 -19.44
C PHE A 212 4.72 -8.73 -20.04
N PRO A 213 4.24 -9.95 -19.68
CA PRO A 213 2.99 -10.45 -20.22
C PRO A 213 1.77 -9.67 -19.70
N LEU A 214 1.85 -9.03 -18.54
CA LEU A 214 0.76 -8.30 -17.91
C LEU A 214 1.00 -6.78 -17.84
N PHE A 215 1.81 -6.23 -18.75
CA PHE A 215 2.14 -4.80 -18.73
C PHE A 215 0.91 -3.87 -18.67
N PRO A 216 -0.16 -4.07 -19.46
CA PRO A 216 -1.37 -3.26 -19.35
C PRO A 216 -2.06 -3.42 -17.98
N MET A 217 -2.01 -4.62 -17.39
CA MET A 217 -2.59 -4.87 -16.06
C MET A 217 -1.79 -4.21 -14.96
N PHE A 218 -0.46 -4.18 -15.09
CA PHE A 218 0.40 -3.42 -14.18
C PHE A 218 0.06 -1.92 -14.20
N LEU A 219 -0.14 -1.34 -15.38
CA LEU A 219 -0.55 0.07 -15.50
C LEU A 219 -1.91 0.33 -14.86
N VAL A 220 -2.90 -0.53 -15.15
CA VAL A 220 -4.23 -0.42 -14.53
C VAL A 220 -4.13 -0.55 -13.01
N TYR A 221 -3.39 -1.55 -12.51
CA TYR A 221 -3.18 -1.75 -11.09
C TYR A 221 -2.53 -0.52 -10.42
N PHE A 222 -1.44 -0.02 -11.01
CA PHE A 222 -0.69 1.09 -10.42
C PHE A 222 -1.49 2.40 -10.43
N ILE A 223 -2.17 2.72 -11.54
CA ILE A 223 -3.03 3.92 -11.61
C ILE A 223 -4.24 3.79 -10.68
N SER A 224 -4.84 2.61 -10.59
CA SER A 224 -5.93 2.33 -9.65
C SER A 224 -5.46 2.48 -8.20
N GLY A 225 -4.26 2.02 -7.87
CA GLY A 225 -3.67 2.21 -6.55
C GLY A 225 -3.40 3.68 -6.18
N VAL A 226 -3.00 4.52 -7.16
CA VAL A 226 -2.90 5.98 -6.95
C VAL A 226 -4.28 6.58 -6.67
N ALA A 227 -5.32 6.10 -7.34
CA ALA A 227 -6.68 6.58 -7.13
C ALA A 227 -7.29 6.06 -5.81
N GLU A 228 -6.97 4.83 -5.38
CA GLU A 228 -7.40 4.25 -4.11
C GLU A 228 -6.82 5.01 -2.91
N THR A 229 -5.59 5.45 -3.02
CA THR A 229 -4.93 6.26 -1.97
C THR A 229 -5.31 7.74 -2.01
N ASN A 230 -6.34 8.14 -2.77
CA ASN A 230 -6.81 9.53 -2.92
C ASN A 230 -5.70 10.55 -3.22
N ARG A 231 -4.62 10.10 -3.89
CA ARG A 231 -3.48 10.99 -4.22
C ARG A 231 -3.67 11.69 -5.56
N ALA A 232 -3.14 12.90 -5.66
CA ALA A 232 -3.13 13.59 -6.93
C ALA A 232 -2.43 12.74 -8.01
N PRO A 233 -3.01 12.66 -9.22
CA PRO A 233 -4.04 13.53 -9.82
C PRO A 233 -5.50 13.18 -9.47
N PHE A 234 -5.77 12.13 -8.67
CA PHE A 234 -7.12 11.64 -8.32
C PHE A 234 -7.62 12.16 -6.95
N ASP A 235 -7.05 13.23 -6.45
CA ASP A 235 -7.36 13.88 -5.17
C ASP A 235 -8.63 14.75 -5.27
N VAL A 236 -9.76 14.12 -5.54
CA VAL A 236 -11.07 14.81 -5.61
C VAL A 236 -11.80 14.77 -4.28
N ALA A 237 -11.48 13.79 -3.43
CA ALA A 237 -12.04 13.65 -2.10
C ALA A 237 -11.57 14.75 -1.14
N GLU A 238 -10.33 15.21 -1.30
CA GLU A 238 -9.70 16.24 -0.48
C GLU A 238 -9.67 17.62 -1.14
N GLY A 239 -10.24 17.76 -2.35
CA GLY A 239 -10.16 18.95 -3.17
C GLY A 239 -10.42 20.26 -2.44
N GLU A 240 -9.37 20.88 -1.88
CA GLU A 240 -9.46 22.12 -1.07
C GLU A 240 -10.22 23.23 -1.80
N SER A 241 -10.13 23.27 -3.13
CA SER A 241 -10.82 24.25 -3.95
C SER A 241 -12.31 23.97 -4.17
N GLU A 242 -12.79 22.73 -3.95
CA GLU A 242 -14.16 22.32 -4.23
C GLU A 242 -14.97 22.03 -2.95
N ILE A 243 -14.37 21.34 -1.97
CA ILE A 243 -15.07 20.76 -0.79
C ILE A 243 -14.32 21.10 0.52
N VAL A 244 -13.55 22.18 0.53
CA VAL A 244 -12.76 22.67 1.68
C VAL A 244 -11.60 21.72 2.06
N ALA A 245 -11.88 20.54 2.59
CA ALA A 245 -10.89 19.46 2.85
C ALA A 245 -11.57 18.08 2.90
N GLY A 246 -12.72 17.90 2.24
CA GLY A 246 -13.38 16.60 2.11
C GLY A 246 -13.87 16.02 3.44
N PHE A 247 -13.71 14.69 3.60
CA PHE A 247 -14.26 13.95 4.75
C PHE A 247 -13.60 14.29 6.09
N HIS A 248 -12.38 14.81 6.09
CA HIS A 248 -11.60 15.11 7.30
C HIS A 248 -11.64 16.60 7.73
N VAL A 249 -12.52 17.43 7.12
CA VAL A 249 -12.66 18.87 7.42
C VAL A 249 -12.79 19.14 8.92
N GLU A 250 -13.59 18.34 9.63
CA GLU A 250 -13.91 18.54 11.04
C GLU A 250 -12.88 17.88 11.98
N TYR A 251 -11.93 17.09 11.45
CA TYR A 251 -10.94 16.41 12.25
C TYR A 251 -9.73 17.30 12.55
N SER A 252 -9.22 17.24 13.78
CA SER A 252 -8.07 18.01 14.22
C SER A 252 -7.07 17.16 15.01
N GLY A 253 -5.83 17.65 15.15
CA GLY A 253 -4.79 17.03 15.96
C GLY A 253 -4.47 15.60 15.53
N MET A 254 -4.37 14.70 16.50
CA MET A 254 -4.01 13.30 16.27
C MET A 254 -5.04 12.55 15.43
N ALA A 255 -6.34 12.83 15.59
CA ALA A 255 -7.40 12.16 14.83
C ALA A 255 -7.27 12.41 13.31
N PHE A 256 -6.93 13.63 12.91
CA PHE A 256 -6.59 13.98 11.52
C PHE A 256 -5.33 13.25 11.03
N THR A 257 -4.30 13.22 11.87
CA THR A 257 -3.01 12.59 11.50
C THR A 257 -3.14 11.10 11.26
N VAL A 258 -4.02 10.41 11.98
CA VAL A 258 -4.26 8.96 11.80
C VAL A 258 -4.80 8.65 10.40
N PHE A 259 -5.67 9.49 9.81
CA PHE A 259 -6.10 9.31 8.42
C PHE A 259 -4.92 9.42 7.46
N PHE A 260 -4.06 10.42 7.61
CA PHE A 260 -2.86 10.54 6.79
C PHE A 260 -1.89 9.37 6.95
N LEU A 261 -1.71 8.87 8.17
CA LEU A 261 -0.89 7.67 8.41
C LEU A 261 -1.46 6.45 7.68
N ALA A 262 -2.79 6.29 7.67
CA ALA A 262 -3.45 5.23 6.92
C ALA A 262 -3.23 5.36 5.40
N GLU A 263 -3.38 6.56 4.84
CA GLU A 263 -3.17 6.81 3.41
C GLU A 263 -1.72 6.52 2.98
N TYR A 264 -0.72 7.03 3.73
CA TYR A 264 0.68 6.75 3.40
C TYR A 264 1.03 5.27 3.61
N SER A 265 0.45 4.60 4.62
CA SER A 265 0.61 3.16 4.81
C SER A 265 0.05 2.37 3.62
N ASN A 266 -1.13 2.74 3.12
CA ASN A 266 -1.73 2.14 1.93
C ASN A 266 -0.92 2.43 0.67
N MET A 267 -0.35 3.62 0.53
CA MET A 267 0.54 3.96 -0.59
C MET A 267 1.78 3.05 -0.62
N ILE A 268 2.42 2.81 0.53
CA ILE A 268 3.53 1.87 0.64
C ILE A 268 3.05 0.44 0.36
N LEU A 269 1.87 0.05 0.83
CA LEU A 269 1.28 -1.28 0.62
C LEU A 269 1.04 -1.53 -0.88
N VAL A 270 0.41 -0.60 -1.60
CA VAL A 270 0.16 -0.70 -3.05
C VAL A 270 1.48 -0.83 -3.82
N ALA A 271 2.50 -0.03 -3.48
CA ALA A 271 3.83 -0.12 -4.09
C ALA A 271 4.51 -1.47 -3.78
N THR A 272 4.35 -1.97 -2.57
CA THR A 272 4.89 -3.28 -2.17
C THR A 272 4.22 -4.42 -2.92
N LEU A 273 2.90 -4.41 -3.01
CA LEU A 273 2.14 -5.41 -3.78
C LEU A 273 2.47 -5.36 -5.27
N ALA A 274 2.56 -4.16 -5.86
CA ALA A 274 3.00 -4.00 -7.25
C ALA A 274 4.38 -4.61 -7.48
N SER A 275 5.31 -4.42 -6.52
CA SER A 275 6.64 -5.01 -6.57
C SER A 275 6.62 -6.54 -6.46
N LEU A 276 5.84 -7.11 -5.54
CA LEU A 276 5.75 -8.55 -5.33
C LEU A 276 5.08 -9.26 -6.51
N ILE A 277 3.99 -8.69 -7.00
CA ILE A 277 3.10 -9.32 -7.97
C ILE A 277 3.61 -9.19 -9.41
N PHE A 278 4.21 -8.04 -9.77
CA PHE A 278 4.61 -7.77 -11.16
C PHE A 278 6.12 -7.70 -11.37
N LEU A 279 6.89 -7.25 -10.37
CA LEU A 279 8.32 -7.00 -10.50
C LEU A 279 9.19 -8.09 -9.84
N GLY A 280 8.63 -9.25 -9.52
CA GLY A 280 9.36 -10.36 -8.93
C GLY A 280 9.83 -10.15 -7.48
N GLY A 281 9.24 -9.19 -6.74
CA GLY A 281 9.51 -8.99 -5.32
C GLY A 281 11.00 -8.90 -4.97
N TRP A 282 11.49 -9.84 -4.16
CA TRP A 282 12.90 -9.92 -3.72
C TRP A 282 13.87 -10.51 -4.75
N LEU A 283 13.39 -10.95 -5.94
CA LEU A 283 14.25 -11.52 -6.96
C LEU A 283 15.18 -10.46 -7.56
N PRO A 284 16.46 -10.79 -7.82
CA PRO A 284 17.35 -9.91 -8.54
C PRO A 284 16.89 -9.75 -9.99
N PRO A 285 17.20 -8.64 -10.68
CA PRO A 285 16.85 -8.46 -12.08
C PRO A 285 17.59 -9.39 -13.04
N VAL A 286 18.78 -9.85 -12.66
CA VAL A 286 19.59 -10.80 -13.43
C VAL A 286 20.35 -11.71 -12.47
N ASP A 287 20.35 -13.01 -12.71
CA ASP A 287 21.07 -14.00 -11.88
C ASP A 287 22.56 -14.09 -12.25
N ILE A 288 23.25 -12.96 -12.22
CA ILE A 288 24.70 -12.87 -12.46
C ILE A 288 25.36 -12.24 -11.22
N ALA A 289 26.52 -12.75 -10.82
CA ALA A 289 27.35 -12.02 -9.87
C ALA A 289 27.74 -10.65 -10.48
N PRO A 290 27.58 -9.52 -9.80
CA PRO A 290 27.40 -9.31 -8.35
C PRO A 290 25.93 -9.19 -7.85
N PHE A 291 24.91 -9.26 -8.72
CA PHE A 291 23.50 -9.01 -8.35
C PHE A 291 22.95 -10.06 -7.35
N THR A 292 23.40 -11.31 -7.47
CA THR A 292 23.03 -12.40 -6.54
C THR A 292 23.68 -12.28 -5.15
N MET A 293 24.75 -11.48 -5.01
CA MET A 293 25.37 -11.22 -3.71
C MET A 293 24.56 -10.27 -2.84
N VAL A 294 23.68 -9.48 -3.44
CA VAL A 294 22.84 -8.52 -2.70
C VAL A 294 21.65 -9.26 -2.08
N PRO A 295 21.42 -9.11 -0.76
CA PRO A 295 20.25 -9.71 -0.11
C PRO A 295 18.94 -9.34 -0.81
N GLY A 296 18.04 -10.32 -1.01
CA GLY A 296 16.78 -10.13 -1.72
C GLY A 296 15.91 -9.00 -1.13
N PHE A 297 15.93 -8.81 0.19
CA PHE A 297 15.25 -7.71 0.85
C PHE A 297 15.65 -6.32 0.32
N ILE A 298 16.92 -6.12 -0.04
CA ILE A 298 17.39 -4.85 -0.62
C ILE A 298 16.78 -4.63 -2.01
N TRP A 299 16.67 -5.69 -2.83
CA TRP A 299 15.99 -5.61 -4.12
C TRP A 299 14.53 -5.23 -3.98
N LEU A 300 13.84 -5.83 -3.01
CA LEU A 300 12.45 -5.46 -2.70
C LEU A 300 12.34 -3.99 -2.32
N LEU A 301 13.17 -3.49 -1.41
CA LEU A 301 13.17 -2.08 -1.00
C LEU A 301 13.47 -1.12 -2.16
N LEU A 302 14.40 -1.45 -3.05
CA LEU A 302 14.72 -0.64 -4.22
C LEU A 302 13.52 -0.53 -5.18
N LYS A 303 12.83 -1.64 -5.45
CA LYS A 303 11.64 -1.65 -6.30
C LYS A 303 10.49 -0.86 -5.68
N ILE A 304 10.24 -1.03 -4.38
CA ILE A 304 9.24 -0.25 -3.64
C ILE A 304 9.59 1.24 -3.70
N SER A 305 10.84 1.62 -3.44
CA SER A 305 11.29 3.01 -3.49
C SER A 305 11.11 3.63 -4.87
N PHE A 306 11.38 2.87 -5.93
CA PHE A 306 11.14 3.31 -7.30
C PHE A 306 9.66 3.57 -7.59
N LEU A 307 8.78 2.66 -7.18
CA LEU A 307 7.33 2.83 -7.36
C LEU A 307 6.79 4.00 -6.53
N LEU A 308 7.25 4.16 -5.28
CA LEU A 308 6.92 5.33 -4.47
C LEU A 308 7.40 6.64 -5.11
N PHE A 309 8.59 6.64 -5.70
CA PHE A 309 9.06 7.80 -6.48
C PHE A 309 8.11 8.11 -7.65
N CYS A 310 7.60 7.11 -8.36
CA CYS A 310 6.60 7.30 -9.41
C CYS A 310 5.30 7.93 -8.88
N PHE A 311 4.82 7.55 -7.68
CA PHE A 311 3.69 8.20 -7.02
C PHE A 311 3.94 9.69 -6.82
N LEU A 312 5.11 10.05 -6.28
CA LEU A 312 5.49 11.44 -6.04
C LEU A 312 5.66 12.23 -7.34
N TRP A 313 6.20 11.58 -8.35
CA TRP A 313 6.37 12.18 -9.67
C TRP A 313 5.03 12.46 -10.35
N PHE A 314 4.08 11.54 -10.27
CA PHE A 314 2.72 11.76 -10.80
C PHE A 314 2.05 12.93 -10.11
N ARG A 315 2.17 13.04 -8.79
CA ARG A 315 1.64 14.18 -8.04
C ARG A 315 2.24 15.52 -8.49
N ALA A 316 3.51 15.55 -8.85
CA ALA A 316 4.19 16.78 -9.25
C ALA A 316 3.92 17.20 -10.71
N THR A 317 3.55 16.24 -11.59
CA THR A 317 3.48 16.47 -13.04
C THR A 317 2.07 16.56 -13.59
N PHE A 318 1.14 15.75 -13.08
CA PHE A 318 -0.21 15.70 -13.62
C PHE A 318 -1.15 16.69 -12.93
N PRO A 319 -1.99 17.41 -13.71
CA PRO A 319 -3.05 18.24 -13.14
C PRO A 319 -4.13 17.35 -12.52
N ARG A 320 -4.90 17.92 -11.59
CA ARG A 320 -6.04 17.22 -10.95
C ARG A 320 -7.13 16.93 -11.97
N TYR A 321 -7.67 15.72 -11.96
CA TYR A 321 -8.82 15.32 -12.75
C TYR A 321 -10.14 15.73 -12.08
N ARG A 322 -11.17 15.95 -12.88
CA ARG A 322 -12.53 16.19 -12.40
C ARG A 322 -13.19 14.85 -12.03
N TYR A 323 -14.11 14.85 -11.07
CA TYR A 323 -14.78 13.63 -10.58
C TYR A 323 -15.42 12.79 -11.68
N ASP A 324 -16.13 13.42 -12.63
CA ASP A 324 -16.74 12.73 -13.77
C ASP A 324 -15.72 12.04 -14.70
N GLN A 325 -14.54 12.66 -14.88
CA GLN A 325 -13.46 12.07 -15.66
C GLN A 325 -12.86 10.84 -14.96
N ILE A 326 -12.67 10.93 -13.65
CA ILE A 326 -12.18 9.82 -12.81
C ILE A 326 -13.13 8.64 -12.90
N MET A 327 -14.42 8.85 -12.67
CA MET A 327 -15.42 7.78 -12.76
C MET A 327 -15.52 7.19 -14.16
N ARG A 328 -15.41 8.02 -15.22
CA ARG A 328 -15.38 7.54 -16.60
C ARG A 328 -14.16 6.69 -16.91
N LEU A 329 -12.99 7.07 -16.40
CA LEU A 329 -11.73 6.32 -16.57
C LEU A 329 -11.85 4.93 -15.94
N GLY A 330 -12.32 4.83 -14.68
CA GLY A 330 -12.51 3.54 -13.99
C GLY A 330 -13.49 2.63 -14.74
N TRP A 331 -14.72 3.10 -14.96
CA TRP A 331 -15.80 2.27 -15.48
C TRP A 331 -15.74 2.02 -17.00
N LYS A 332 -15.37 3.03 -17.80
CA LYS A 332 -15.41 2.92 -19.27
C LYS A 332 -14.07 2.52 -19.90
N VAL A 333 -12.97 2.62 -19.18
CA VAL A 333 -11.64 2.30 -19.72
C VAL A 333 -11.01 1.13 -18.97
N PHE A 334 -10.83 1.22 -17.65
CA PHE A 334 -10.07 0.21 -16.91
C PHE A 334 -10.82 -1.12 -16.80
N ILE A 335 -12.09 -1.11 -16.40
CA ILE A 335 -12.87 -2.36 -16.29
C ILE A 335 -12.99 -3.08 -17.65
N PRO A 336 -13.35 -2.45 -18.77
CA PRO A 336 -13.36 -3.13 -20.06
C PRO A 336 -11.99 -3.68 -20.49
N ILE A 337 -10.91 -2.92 -20.29
CA ILE A 337 -9.55 -3.38 -20.63
C ILE A 337 -9.19 -4.63 -19.81
N THR A 338 -9.45 -4.62 -18.52
CA THR A 338 -9.14 -5.78 -17.67
C THR A 338 -9.96 -7.00 -18.04
N LEU A 339 -11.26 -6.85 -18.31
CA LEU A 339 -12.11 -7.96 -18.75
C LEU A 339 -11.65 -8.56 -20.09
N VAL A 340 -11.30 -7.72 -21.07
CA VAL A 340 -10.74 -8.19 -22.35
C VAL A 340 -9.43 -8.95 -22.12
N TRP A 341 -8.57 -8.43 -21.22
CA TRP A 341 -7.30 -9.09 -20.93
C TRP A 341 -7.47 -10.45 -20.24
N ILE A 342 -8.42 -10.57 -19.31
CA ILE A 342 -8.80 -11.87 -18.69
C ILE A 342 -9.21 -12.88 -19.75
N LEU A 343 -10.05 -12.49 -20.71
CA LEU A 343 -10.47 -13.36 -21.80
C LEU A 343 -9.29 -13.76 -22.70
N LEU A 344 -8.42 -12.82 -23.05
CA LEU A 344 -7.22 -13.11 -23.86
C LEU A 344 -6.29 -14.10 -23.15
N LEU A 345 -6.03 -13.90 -21.85
CA LEU A 345 -5.22 -14.83 -21.06
C LEU A 345 -5.86 -16.21 -20.98
N GLY A 346 -7.18 -16.30 -20.73
CA GLY A 346 -7.90 -17.55 -20.70
C GLY A 346 -7.81 -18.32 -22.03
N LEU A 347 -7.89 -17.62 -23.16
CA LEU A 347 -7.70 -18.19 -24.50
C LEU A 347 -6.25 -18.72 -24.68
N VAL A 348 -5.25 -17.89 -24.32
CA VAL A 348 -3.83 -18.27 -24.43
C VAL A 348 -3.50 -19.50 -23.58
N MET A 349 -4.08 -19.59 -22.38
CA MET A 349 -3.88 -20.75 -21.49
C MET A 349 -4.48 -22.06 -22.05
N GLN A 350 -5.51 -21.97 -22.88
CA GLN A 350 -6.15 -23.14 -23.52
C GLN A 350 -5.46 -23.57 -24.84
N LEU A 351 -4.53 -22.77 -25.37
CA LEU A 351 -3.79 -23.15 -26.57
C LEU A 351 -2.94 -24.41 -26.34
N PRO A 352 -2.81 -25.29 -27.35
CA PRO A 352 -2.03 -26.50 -27.23
C PRO A 352 -0.55 -26.19 -26.96
N LEU A 353 0.13 -27.05 -26.21
CA LEU A 353 1.53 -26.88 -25.79
C LEU A 353 2.49 -26.62 -26.96
N SER A 354 2.22 -27.21 -28.15
CA SER A 354 2.99 -27.00 -29.35
C SER A 354 2.99 -25.54 -29.81
N PHE A 355 1.89 -24.84 -29.63
CA PHE A 355 1.74 -23.44 -30.00
C PHE A 355 2.35 -22.51 -28.95
N ARG A 356 2.22 -22.86 -27.66
CA ARG A 356 2.88 -22.12 -26.55
C ARG A 356 4.40 -22.20 -26.64
N ASN A 357 4.94 -23.31 -27.12
CA ASN A 357 6.38 -23.52 -27.32
C ASN A 357 6.95 -22.75 -28.54
N ALA A 358 6.15 -22.45 -29.53
CA ALA A 358 6.57 -21.68 -30.72
C ALA A 358 6.77 -20.19 -30.42
N PHE A 359 6.10 -19.66 -29.41
CA PHE A 359 6.31 -18.33 -28.86
C PHE A 359 6.96 -18.47 -27.48
N PRO A 360 7.76 -17.52 -26.97
CA PRO A 360 8.40 -17.60 -25.65
C PRO A 360 7.39 -17.53 -24.47
N LEU A 361 6.16 -18.00 -24.70
CA LEU A 361 5.08 -18.06 -23.71
C LEU A 361 5.36 -19.07 -22.61
N ASN A 362 6.21 -20.07 -22.85
CA ASN A 362 6.64 -21.04 -21.84
C ASN A 362 7.40 -20.41 -20.66
N LEU A 363 7.94 -19.20 -20.82
CA LEU A 363 8.61 -18.48 -19.75
C LEU A 363 7.63 -18.08 -18.64
N TRP A 364 6.32 -17.97 -18.93
CA TRP A 364 5.32 -17.44 -18.03
C TRP A 364 4.16 -18.41 -17.72
N PHE A 365 3.97 -19.44 -18.55
CA PHE A 365 2.88 -20.42 -18.38
C PHE A 365 3.49 -21.81 -18.12
N HIS A 366 3.54 -22.18 -16.86
CA HIS A 366 3.97 -23.52 -16.40
C HIS A 366 2.85 -24.52 -16.42
#